data_f06fe0cf9313ba887893da11380ec5f8
#
_entry.id   f06fe0cf9313ba887893da11380ec5f8
#
_cell.length_a   1.000
_cell.length_b   1.000
_cell.length_c   1.000
_cell.angle_alpha   90.00
_cell.angle_beta   90.00
_cell.angle_gamma   90.00
#
_symmetry.space_group_name_H-M   'P 1'
#
loop_
_entity.id
_entity.type
_entity.pdbx_description
1 polymer ?
#
loop_
_entity_poly.entity_id
_entity_poly.type
_entity_poly.pdbx_seq_one_letter_code
_entity_poly.pdbx_strand_id
1 'polypeptide(L)'
;MAFKTDIEIAQETTMQHITEVAKTAGVDPKYLEQYGNYKAKVDYNILTDMADKPNGKLILVTAINPTPAGEGKTTTTVGLADGMRKIGKNVMVALREPSLGPVFGVKGGAAGGGYAQVVPMEDINLHFTGDFHAIGAANNLLAAMLDNHIYQGNALGIDPRQITWRRCVDMNDRQLRFVTDGLGGKVNGTPREDGYDITVASEIMAVLCLAADINDLKERLARLVVGYTYAGQPVTAGDLKAQGAMAALLKDALKPNLVQTLEHTPAFVHGGPFANIAHGCNSVTATKIALKLGDYAITEAGFGADLGAEKFLDIKCRMAGLKPSCVVLVATARALKYNGGVPKAETGNENLEALEKGLPNLLQHVENITTVYKLPCVVAINRFPTDTEAELELIREKCKALGVNVALSEVWGKGGEGGVELAKEVVRLCEEPNDFSFSYELDCTIKEKIEAIAKRIYHADGVTFTANAENQIKTLTDLGYDKMPICMAKTQYSFTDDQTKLGAPRGFNITVRNIKVSAGAGFLVALTGGIMTMPGLPKVPAAERIDVDATGKISGLF
;
A
#
# COMPACT_ATOMS: atom_id res chain seq x y z
N MET A 1 25.81 -24.36 -4.46
CA MET A 1 25.00 -24.49 -3.26
C MET A 1 23.62 -23.95 -3.58
N ALA A 2 22.55 -24.64 -3.18
CA ALA A 2 21.21 -24.07 -3.31
C ALA A 2 21.11 -22.86 -2.39
N PHE A 3 20.50 -21.78 -2.86
CA PHE A 3 20.20 -20.63 -1.99
C PHE A 3 19.15 -21.04 -0.95
N LYS A 4 19.32 -20.56 0.30
CA LYS A 4 18.31 -20.75 1.32
C LYS A 4 17.04 -19.99 0.95
N THR A 5 15.89 -20.52 1.33
CA THR A 5 14.60 -19.83 1.19
C THR A 5 14.48 -18.68 2.19
N ASP A 6 13.58 -17.76 1.95
CA ASP A 6 13.38 -16.59 2.81
C ASP A 6 13.00 -17.01 4.25
N ILE A 7 12.16 -18.05 4.40
CA ILE A 7 11.79 -18.56 5.73
C ILE A 7 12.96 -19.23 6.44
N GLU A 8 13.83 -19.97 5.74
CA GLU A 8 15.03 -20.58 6.34
C GLU A 8 15.97 -19.51 6.87
N ILE A 9 16.20 -18.42 6.11
CA ILE A 9 17.04 -17.29 6.53
C ILE A 9 16.42 -16.63 7.77
N ALA A 10 15.11 -16.39 7.77
CA ALA A 10 14.42 -15.77 8.90
C ALA A 10 14.48 -16.64 10.18
N GLN A 11 14.27 -17.96 10.04
CA GLN A 11 14.30 -18.91 11.16
C GLN A 11 15.69 -19.10 11.78
N GLU A 12 16.76 -18.92 11.01
CA GLU A 12 18.14 -19.01 11.50
C GLU A 12 18.61 -17.73 12.20
N THR A 13 17.87 -16.62 12.04
CA THR A 13 18.26 -15.32 12.59
C THR A 13 18.04 -15.28 14.09
N THR A 14 19.05 -14.82 14.83
CA THR A 14 18.94 -14.52 16.26
C THR A 14 18.32 -13.14 16.44
N MET A 15 17.04 -13.09 16.82
CA MET A 15 16.33 -11.85 17.08
C MET A 15 16.69 -11.26 18.43
N GLN A 16 16.79 -9.93 18.52
CA GLN A 16 16.86 -9.21 19.79
C GLN A 16 15.48 -9.19 20.45
N HIS A 17 15.45 -9.15 21.79
CA HIS A 17 14.20 -8.95 22.51
C HIS A 17 13.59 -7.59 22.13
N ILE A 18 12.27 -7.51 22.02
CA ILE A 18 11.60 -6.30 21.51
C ILE A 18 11.86 -5.05 22.36
N THR A 19 12.14 -5.21 23.66
CA THR A 19 12.52 -4.08 24.53
C THR A 19 13.86 -3.47 24.15
N GLU A 20 14.83 -4.27 23.66
CA GLU A 20 16.10 -3.75 23.17
C GLU A 20 15.93 -3.03 21.82
N VAL A 21 15.06 -3.57 20.96
CA VAL A 21 14.69 -2.91 19.71
C VAL A 21 14.01 -1.57 19.98
N ALA A 22 13.07 -1.53 20.93
CA ALA A 22 12.39 -0.30 21.35
C ALA A 22 13.37 0.73 21.93
N LYS A 23 14.31 0.29 22.74
CA LYS A 23 15.38 1.15 23.27
C LYS A 23 16.26 1.72 22.16
N THR A 24 16.65 0.90 21.18
CA THR A 24 17.40 1.34 19.99
C THR A 24 16.61 2.35 19.17
N ALA A 25 15.29 2.18 19.06
CA ALA A 25 14.39 3.12 18.39
C ALA A 25 14.15 4.41 19.18
N GLY A 26 14.48 4.46 20.48
CA GLY A 26 14.18 5.59 21.35
C GLY A 26 12.72 5.65 21.83
N VAL A 27 12.03 4.53 21.87
CA VAL A 27 10.66 4.41 22.42
C VAL A 27 10.73 4.35 23.95
N ASP A 28 10.07 5.29 24.63
CA ASP A 28 9.90 5.24 26.07
C ASP A 28 9.07 3.99 26.46
N PRO A 29 9.52 3.17 27.43
CA PRO A 29 8.82 1.96 27.86
C PRO A 29 7.34 2.14 28.21
N LYS A 30 6.92 3.34 28.66
CA LYS A 30 5.51 3.65 28.97
C LYS A 30 4.58 3.55 27.76
N TYR A 31 5.14 3.66 26.53
CA TYR A 31 4.40 3.53 25.26
C TYR A 31 4.49 2.16 24.62
N LEU A 32 5.26 1.23 25.22
CA LEU A 32 5.51 -0.09 24.65
C LEU A 32 4.59 -1.14 25.26
N GLU A 33 3.76 -1.76 24.43
CA GLU A 33 2.91 -2.89 24.82
C GLU A 33 3.42 -4.16 24.12
N GLN A 34 4.03 -5.07 24.87
CA GLN A 34 4.66 -6.27 24.34
C GLN A 34 3.63 -7.31 23.91
N TYR A 35 3.81 -7.85 22.71
CA TYR A 35 3.08 -8.99 22.14
C TYR A 35 4.04 -10.18 21.98
N GLY A 36 4.52 -10.71 23.10
CA GLY A 36 5.59 -11.71 23.16
C GLY A 36 6.98 -11.07 23.14
N ASN A 37 8.00 -11.87 22.80
CA ASN A 37 9.41 -11.46 22.95
C ASN A 37 9.92 -10.59 21.79
N TYR A 38 9.30 -10.65 20.61
CA TYR A 38 9.90 -10.12 19.38
C TYR A 38 9.03 -9.11 18.64
N LYS A 39 7.85 -8.79 19.17
CA LYS A 39 6.93 -7.79 18.61
C LYS A 39 6.25 -7.01 19.73
N ALA A 40 5.89 -5.77 19.47
CA ALA A 40 5.16 -4.93 20.40
C ALA A 40 4.30 -3.91 19.65
N LYS A 41 3.28 -3.39 20.30
CA LYS A 41 2.59 -2.19 19.85
C LYS A 41 3.19 -0.96 20.50
N VAL A 42 3.19 0.15 19.76
CA VAL A 42 3.62 1.46 20.26
C VAL A 42 2.39 2.37 20.34
N ASP A 43 2.13 2.91 21.52
CA ASP A 43 1.01 3.83 21.72
C ASP A 43 1.26 5.14 20.95
N TYR A 44 0.29 5.52 20.11
CA TYR A 44 0.37 6.73 19.28
C TYR A 44 0.40 8.03 20.10
N ASN A 45 0.06 8.01 21.40
CA ASN A 45 0.21 9.15 22.29
C ASN A 45 1.66 9.62 22.46
N ILE A 46 2.64 8.79 22.09
CA ILE A 46 4.05 9.20 21.97
C ILE A 46 4.21 10.44 21.08
N LEU A 47 3.36 10.62 20.08
CA LEU A 47 3.37 11.79 19.19
C LEU A 47 3.05 13.09 19.92
N THR A 48 2.23 13.04 20.98
CA THR A 48 1.92 14.21 21.83
C THR A 48 3.13 14.64 22.61
N ASP A 49 3.82 13.69 23.25
CA ASP A 49 5.04 13.98 24.04
C ASP A 49 6.21 14.42 23.14
N MET A 50 6.22 14.00 21.88
CA MET A 50 7.23 14.36 20.89
C MET A 50 6.81 15.49 19.95
N ALA A 51 5.75 16.23 20.25
CA ALA A 51 5.22 17.27 19.34
C ALA A 51 6.28 18.28 18.92
N ASP A 52 7.08 18.77 19.89
CA ASP A 52 8.12 19.78 19.65
C ASP A 52 9.41 19.22 19.01
N LYS A 53 9.57 17.89 18.97
CA LYS A 53 10.73 17.29 18.31
C LYS A 53 10.60 17.46 16.79
N PRO A 54 11.66 17.93 16.09
CA PRO A 54 11.61 18.01 14.63
C PRO A 54 11.45 16.64 14.00
N ASN A 55 10.79 16.59 12.86
CA ASN A 55 10.68 15.36 12.06
C ASN A 55 12.02 15.06 11.38
N GLY A 56 12.36 13.78 11.30
CA GLY A 56 13.41 13.29 10.41
C GLY A 56 13.06 13.45 8.92
N LYS A 57 13.97 13.05 8.06
CA LYS A 57 13.81 13.05 6.60
C LYS A 57 12.95 11.88 6.17
N LEU A 58 11.90 12.14 5.38
CA LEU A 58 11.02 11.10 4.84
C LEU A 58 11.51 10.62 3.48
N ILE A 59 11.77 9.33 3.37
CA ILE A 59 12.22 8.67 2.14
C ILE A 59 11.10 7.76 1.64
N LEU A 60 10.65 7.98 0.41
CA LEU A 60 9.67 7.12 -0.25
C LEU A 60 10.37 6.14 -1.18
N VAL A 61 10.15 4.84 -0.97
CA VAL A 61 10.55 3.79 -1.90
C VAL A 61 9.35 3.38 -2.76
N THR A 62 9.51 3.45 -4.05
CA THR A 62 8.51 3.04 -5.04
C THR A 62 9.18 2.25 -6.16
N ALA A 63 8.46 1.90 -7.22
CA ALA A 63 9.02 1.17 -8.36
C ALA A 63 8.40 1.59 -9.68
N ILE A 64 8.98 1.10 -10.77
CA ILE A 64 8.35 1.10 -12.09
C ILE A 64 7.10 0.22 -12.10
N ASN A 65 6.31 0.21 -13.19
CA ASN A 65 5.16 -0.67 -13.29
C ASN A 65 5.58 -2.12 -12.99
N PRO A 66 4.85 -2.82 -12.10
CA PRO A 66 5.24 -4.17 -11.68
C PRO A 66 5.09 -5.17 -12.81
N THR A 67 5.95 -6.19 -12.77
CA THR A 67 5.84 -7.37 -13.61
C THR A 67 5.34 -8.56 -12.79
N PRO A 68 4.95 -9.67 -13.42
CA PRO A 68 4.57 -10.89 -12.71
C PRO A 68 5.68 -11.48 -11.81
N ALA A 69 6.93 -11.00 -11.93
CA ALA A 69 8.06 -11.44 -11.11
C ALA A 69 8.22 -10.61 -9.82
N GLY A 70 7.65 -9.39 -9.78
CA GLY A 70 7.89 -8.41 -8.71
C GLY A 70 9.21 -7.67 -8.88
N GLU A 71 9.31 -6.47 -8.29
CA GLU A 71 10.48 -5.58 -8.46
C GLU A 71 11.38 -5.52 -7.22
N GLY A 72 10.97 -6.13 -6.11
CA GLY A 72 11.74 -6.15 -4.87
C GLY A 72 11.73 -4.84 -4.09
N LYS A 73 10.63 -4.09 -4.12
CA LYS A 73 10.50 -2.83 -3.34
C LYS A 73 10.77 -3.02 -1.86
N THR A 74 10.08 -3.94 -1.21
CA THR A 74 10.20 -4.17 0.23
C THR A 74 11.61 -4.63 0.58
N THR A 75 12.19 -5.54 -0.22
CA THR A 75 13.58 -5.98 -0.09
C THR A 75 14.55 -4.79 -0.16
N THR A 76 14.36 -3.90 -1.16
CA THR A 76 15.18 -2.68 -1.30
C THR A 76 14.95 -1.73 -0.13
N THR A 77 13.72 -1.55 0.34
CA THR A 77 13.38 -0.69 1.49
C THR A 77 14.09 -1.13 2.75
N VAL A 78 14.02 -2.43 3.06
CA VAL A 78 14.67 -3.01 4.25
C VAL A 78 16.19 -2.95 4.14
N GLY A 79 16.74 -3.39 3.00
CA GLY A 79 18.19 -3.38 2.78
C GLY A 79 18.78 -1.96 2.73
N LEU A 80 18.04 -0.97 2.22
CA LEU A 80 18.42 0.44 2.30
C LEU A 80 18.52 0.90 3.77
N ALA A 81 17.53 0.55 4.59
CA ALA A 81 17.54 0.91 6.02
C ALA A 81 18.75 0.32 6.74
N ASP A 82 19.01 -0.97 6.52
CA ASP A 82 20.18 -1.65 7.09
C ASP A 82 21.49 -1.02 6.56
N GLY A 83 21.57 -0.68 5.27
CA GLY A 83 22.69 0.02 4.66
C GLY A 83 22.91 1.42 5.25
N MET A 84 21.84 2.17 5.50
CA MET A 84 21.93 3.49 6.17
C MET A 84 22.45 3.36 7.60
N ARG A 85 22.06 2.32 8.33
CA ARG A 85 22.61 2.07 9.67
C ARG A 85 24.10 1.71 9.61
N LYS A 86 24.55 0.96 8.61
CA LYS A 86 25.99 0.65 8.42
C LYS A 86 26.85 1.90 8.21
N ILE A 87 26.29 2.96 7.62
CA ILE A 87 26.96 4.26 7.50
C ILE A 87 26.66 5.21 8.68
N GLY A 88 26.16 4.69 9.80
CA GLY A 88 26.00 5.40 11.06
C GLY A 88 24.76 6.30 11.14
N LYS A 89 23.74 6.09 10.31
CA LYS A 89 22.49 6.88 10.35
C LYS A 89 21.47 6.26 11.31
N ASN A 90 20.72 7.11 12.01
CA ASN A 90 19.57 6.69 12.82
C ASN A 90 18.33 6.60 11.93
N VAL A 91 17.87 5.37 11.65
CA VAL A 91 16.85 5.06 10.65
C VAL A 91 15.72 4.27 11.27
N MET A 92 14.50 4.62 10.91
CA MET A 92 13.28 3.85 11.14
C MET A 92 12.65 3.43 9.82
N VAL A 93 12.06 2.23 9.80
CA VAL A 93 11.30 1.73 8.64
C VAL A 93 9.82 1.70 8.98
N ALA A 94 8.96 1.99 8.01
CA ALA A 94 7.51 1.85 8.15
C ALA A 94 6.93 1.15 6.92
N LEU A 95 6.42 -0.07 7.12
CA LEU A 95 5.95 -1.00 6.09
C LEU A 95 4.47 -1.31 6.24
N ARG A 96 3.89 -1.86 5.17
CA ARG A 96 2.54 -2.43 5.23
C ARG A 96 2.58 -3.84 5.82
N GLU A 97 1.50 -4.18 6.52
CA GLU A 97 1.22 -5.53 6.98
C GLU A 97 0.68 -6.39 5.82
N PRO A 98 1.15 -7.64 5.64
CA PRO A 98 0.65 -8.52 4.59
C PRO A 98 -0.72 -9.09 4.93
N SER A 99 -1.55 -9.31 3.89
CA SER A 99 -2.85 -9.95 3.96
C SER A 99 -2.72 -11.46 3.73
N LEU A 100 -3.51 -12.26 4.44
CA LEU A 100 -3.52 -13.72 4.32
C LEU A 100 -3.87 -14.19 2.90
N GLY A 101 -4.79 -13.52 2.22
CA GLY A 101 -5.17 -13.89 0.87
C GLY A 101 -3.99 -13.99 -0.10
N PRO A 102 -3.18 -12.95 -0.29
CA PRO A 102 -1.93 -13.02 -1.06
C PRO A 102 -0.94 -14.04 -0.55
N VAL A 103 -0.75 -14.16 0.78
CA VAL A 103 0.19 -15.11 1.40
C VAL A 103 -0.14 -16.55 1.03
N PHE A 104 -1.40 -16.95 1.14
CA PHE A 104 -1.89 -18.29 0.79
C PHE A 104 -2.21 -18.45 -0.70
N GLY A 105 -2.20 -17.36 -1.47
CA GLY A 105 -2.49 -17.33 -2.92
C GLY A 105 -1.26 -17.52 -3.80
N VAL A 106 -0.80 -16.42 -4.39
CA VAL A 106 0.25 -16.45 -5.45
C VAL A 106 1.58 -15.91 -4.96
N LYS A 107 1.55 -14.97 -4.00
CA LYS A 107 2.68 -14.08 -3.74
C LYS A 107 3.10 -14.15 -2.28
N GLY A 108 4.42 -14.15 -2.08
CA GLY A 108 5.06 -13.98 -0.78
C GLY A 108 4.55 -12.78 0.00
N GLY A 109 4.68 -12.85 1.31
CA GLY A 109 4.34 -11.78 2.22
C GLY A 109 5.17 -10.52 2.00
N ALA A 110 4.76 -9.41 2.65
CA ALA A 110 5.43 -8.13 2.54
C ALA A 110 6.63 -7.96 3.51
N ALA A 111 7.31 -9.05 3.87
CA ALA A 111 8.40 -9.02 4.85
C ALA A 111 9.79 -8.73 4.25
N GLY A 112 9.90 -8.56 2.94
CA GLY A 112 11.18 -8.48 2.22
C GLY A 112 11.59 -9.84 1.67
N GLY A 113 12.89 -10.05 1.37
CA GLY A 113 13.41 -11.31 0.85
C GLY A 113 14.93 -11.41 0.96
N GLY A 114 15.44 -12.65 0.91
CA GLY A 114 16.85 -12.92 1.11
C GLY A 114 17.36 -12.41 2.46
N TYR A 115 18.48 -11.73 2.45
CA TYR A 115 19.08 -11.13 3.65
C TYR A 115 18.56 -9.71 3.98
N ALA A 116 17.49 -9.27 3.32
CA ALA A 116 16.83 -7.99 3.60
C ALA A 116 15.34 -8.23 3.96
N GLN A 117 15.09 -8.68 5.18
CA GLN A 117 13.77 -9.02 5.69
C GLN A 117 13.50 -8.35 7.05
N VAL A 118 12.21 -8.18 7.39
CA VAL A 118 11.73 -7.92 8.75
C VAL A 118 11.31 -9.22 9.42
N VAL A 119 11.60 -9.34 10.71
CA VAL A 119 11.30 -10.51 11.53
C VAL A 119 10.58 -10.12 12.82
N PRO A 120 9.73 -10.99 13.39
CA PRO A 120 9.46 -12.41 13.07
C PRO A 120 8.61 -12.58 11.81
N MET A 121 9.16 -13.20 10.79
CA MET A 121 8.55 -13.32 9.46
C MET A 121 7.26 -14.13 9.47
N GLU A 122 7.22 -15.25 10.23
CA GLU A 122 6.04 -16.11 10.33
C GLU A 122 4.87 -15.35 10.95
N ASP A 123 5.08 -14.68 12.08
CA ASP A 123 4.05 -13.91 12.77
C ASP A 123 3.49 -12.80 11.87
N ILE A 124 4.38 -12.05 11.20
CA ILE A 124 4.00 -10.95 10.30
C ILE A 124 3.10 -11.43 9.16
N ASN A 125 3.39 -12.61 8.59
CA ASN A 125 2.66 -13.15 7.44
C ASN A 125 1.41 -13.95 7.82
N LEU A 126 1.19 -14.28 9.09
CA LEU A 126 0.04 -15.04 9.56
C LEU A 126 -0.87 -14.19 10.47
N HIS A 127 -0.89 -14.47 11.76
CA HIS A 127 -1.68 -13.73 12.75
C HIS A 127 -0.78 -12.81 13.56
N PHE A 128 -0.40 -11.71 13.00
CA PHE A 128 0.62 -10.81 13.57
C PHE A 128 0.30 -10.33 15.00
N THR A 129 -0.60 -9.37 15.11
CA THR A 129 -1.09 -8.83 16.41
C THR A 129 -2.62 -8.72 16.45
N GLY A 130 -3.31 -9.20 15.41
CA GLY A 130 -4.76 -9.23 15.32
C GLY A 130 -5.40 -8.02 14.64
N ASP A 131 -4.63 -7.12 14.04
CA ASP A 131 -5.16 -5.89 13.43
C ASP A 131 -6.15 -6.19 12.30
N PHE A 132 -5.84 -7.13 11.41
CA PHE A 132 -6.73 -7.50 10.32
C PHE A 132 -8.00 -8.19 10.81
N HIS A 133 -7.90 -8.99 11.88
CA HIS A 133 -9.08 -9.56 12.53
C HIS A 133 -9.97 -8.47 13.11
N ALA A 134 -9.40 -7.49 13.79
CA ALA A 134 -10.15 -6.34 14.33
C ALA A 134 -10.84 -5.53 13.22
N ILE A 135 -10.16 -5.29 12.11
CA ILE A 135 -10.72 -4.62 10.93
C ILE A 135 -11.90 -5.41 10.37
N GLY A 136 -11.73 -6.73 10.18
CA GLY A 136 -12.79 -7.60 9.70
C GLY A 136 -14.00 -7.63 10.65
N ALA A 137 -13.76 -7.71 11.95
CA ALA A 137 -14.81 -7.68 12.96
C ALA A 137 -15.59 -6.34 12.95
N ALA A 138 -14.91 -5.20 12.87
CA ALA A 138 -15.55 -3.88 12.80
C ALA A 138 -16.35 -3.71 11.50
N ASN A 139 -15.81 -4.14 10.36
CA ASN A 139 -16.50 -4.11 9.08
C ASN A 139 -17.80 -4.94 9.09
N ASN A 140 -17.72 -6.14 9.62
CA ASN A 140 -18.83 -7.08 9.64
C ASN A 140 -19.87 -6.74 10.71
N LEU A 141 -19.45 -6.09 11.82
CA LEU A 141 -20.38 -5.49 12.78
C LEU A 141 -21.25 -4.43 12.11
N LEU A 142 -20.66 -3.52 11.32
CA LEU A 142 -21.42 -2.51 10.58
C LEU A 142 -22.40 -3.15 9.59
N ALA A 143 -21.98 -4.17 8.85
CA ALA A 143 -22.87 -4.92 7.95
C ALA A 143 -24.03 -5.57 8.70
N ALA A 144 -23.76 -6.20 9.85
CA ALA A 144 -24.81 -6.81 10.68
C ALA A 144 -25.78 -5.76 11.25
N MET A 145 -25.29 -4.60 11.70
CA MET A 145 -26.13 -3.51 12.20
C MET A 145 -27.01 -2.91 11.10
N LEU A 146 -26.49 -2.80 9.88
CA LEU A 146 -27.25 -2.35 8.71
C LEU A 146 -28.42 -3.28 8.40
N ASP A 147 -28.15 -4.58 8.26
CA ASP A 147 -29.20 -5.57 7.96
C ASP A 147 -30.18 -5.70 9.12
N ASN A 148 -29.72 -5.63 10.38
CA ASN A 148 -30.59 -5.59 11.55
C ASN A 148 -31.51 -4.35 11.57
N HIS A 149 -31.00 -3.17 11.19
CA HIS A 149 -31.81 -1.95 11.10
C HIS A 149 -32.97 -2.13 10.09
N ILE A 150 -32.69 -2.71 8.93
CA ILE A 150 -33.71 -3.00 7.91
C ILE A 150 -34.73 -3.99 8.45
N TYR A 151 -34.27 -5.07 9.09
CA TYR A 151 -35.12 -6.12 9.68
C TYR A 151 -36.03 -5.59 10.78
N GLN A 152 -35.55 -4.67 11.61
CA GLN A 152 -36.28 -4.09 12.75
C GLN A 152 -37.19 -2.90 12.38
N GLY A 153 -37.51 -2.76 11.10
CA GLY A 153 -38.52 -1.80 10.63
C GLY A 153 -37.99 -0.64 9.80
N ASN A 154 -36.66 -0.61 9.51
CA ASN A 154 -36.05 0.31 8.55
C ASN A 154 -36.46 1.80 8.73
N ALA A 155 -36.34 2.32 9.94
CA ALA A 155 -36.75 3.69 10.27
C ALA A 155 -36.03 4.77 9.46
N LEU A 156 -34.82 4.49 8.96
CA LEU A 156 -34.04 5.37 8.09
C LEU A 156 -34.51 5.32 6.62
N GLY A 157 -35.38 4.39 6.24
CA GLY A 157 -35.86 4.25 4.86
C GLY A 157 -34.76 3.83 3.87
N ILE A 158 -33.87 2.94 4.28
CA ILE A 158 -32.80 2.42 3.42
C ILE A 158 -33.39 1.58 2.30
N ASP A 159 -33.01 1.84 1.05
CA ASP A 159 -33.36 0.99 -0.09
C ASP A 159 -32.40 -0.22 -0.12
N PRO A 160 -32.88 -1.46 0.11
CA PRO A 160 -32.03 -2.66 0.11
C PRO A 160 -31.30 -2.90 -1.20
N ARG A 161 -31.77 -2.29 -2.31
CA ARG A 161 -31.15 -2.38 -3.65
C ARG A 161 -30.01 -1.38 -3.84
N GLN A 162 -29.84 -0.43 -2.91
CA GLN A 162 -28.82 0.63 -2.95
C GLN A 162 -27.83 0.53 -1.78
N ILE A 163 -27.70 -0.63 -1.19
CA ILE A 163 -26.67 -0.92 -0.18
C ILE A 163 -25.32 -1.01 -0.90
N THR A 164 -24.34 -0.25 -0.41
CA THR A 164 -22.97 -0.22 -0.95
C THR A 164 -21.97 -0.89 -0.02
N TRP A 165 -22.33 -1.12 1.23
CA TRP A 165 -21.49 -1.76 2.23
C TRP A 165 -21.49 -3.27 2.07
N ARG A 166 -20.31 -3.88 2.01
CA ARG A 166 -20.12 -5.32 1.92
C ARG A 166 -19.48 -5.87 3.18
N ARG A 167 -19.65 -7.16 3.42
CA ARG A 167 -18.87 -7.93 4.39
C ARG A 167 -17.43 -8.07 3.92
N CYS A 168 -16.53 -8.50 4.80
CA CYS A 168 -15.17 -8.80 4.40
C CYS A 168 -14.62 -10.04 5.09
N VAL A 169 -13.62 -10.63 4.45
CA VAL A 169 -12.82 -11.74 4.97
C VAL A 169 -11.39 -11.63 4.43
N ASP A 170 -10.39 -11.90 5.26
CA ASP A 170 -8.99 -11.80 4.83
C ASP A 170 -8.51 -13.09 4.15
N MET A 171 -9.10 -13.40 3.01
CA MET A 171 -8.78 -14.57 2.20
C MET A 171 -9.13 -14.31 0.73
N ASN A 172 -8.40 -14.94 -0.21
CA ASN A 172 -8.74 -14.94 -1.62
C ASN A 172 -9.84 -15.96 -1.89
N ASP A 173 -11.09 -15.52 -2.02
CA ASP A 173 -12.23 -16.41 -2.25
C ASP A 173 -13.20 -15.85 -3.30
N ARG A 174 -13.02 -16.28 -4.56
CA ARG A 174 -13.88 -15.84 -5.66
C ARG A 174 -15.34 -16.25 -5.52
N GLN A 175 -15.64 -17.27 -4.72
CA GLN A 175 -17.00 -17.75 -4.49
C GLN A 175 -17.86 -16.73 -3.74
N LEU A 176 -17.20 -15.84 -2.95
CA LEU A 176 -17.87 -14.83 -2.13
C LEU A 176 -18.09 -13.49 -2.81
N ARG A 177 -17.68 -13.32 -4.09
CA ARG A 177 -17.82 -12.04 -4.82
C ARG A 177 -19.25 -11.53 -4.89
N PHE A 178 -20.19 -12.45 -5.11
CA PHE A 178 -21.61 -12.19 -5.15
C PHE A 178 -22.34 -13.33 -4.46
N VAL A 179 -23.12 -13.01 -3.45
CA VAL A 179 -23.92 -13.95 -2.68
C VAL A 179 -25.33 -13.41 -2.51
N THR A 180 -26.28 -14.29 -2.23
CA THR A 180 -27.60 -13.88 -1.73
C THR A 180 -27.63 -14.20 -0.26
N ASP A 181 -27.83 -13.20 0.58
CA ASP A 181 -27.99 -13.36 2.03
C ASP A 181 -29.45 -13.22 2.47
N GLY A 182 -29.71 -13.40 3.78
CA GLY A 182 -31.07 -13.28 4.36
C GLY A 182 -32.03 -14.41 3.96
N LEU A 183 -31.55 -15.52 3.40
CA LEU A 183 -32.37 -16.68 3.03
C LEU A 183 -32.86 -17.45 4.27
N GLY A 184 -33.87 -18.31 4.09
CA GLY A 184 -34.41 -19.18 5.14
C GLY A 184 -35.67 -18.67 5.81
N GLY A 185 -36.32 -17.69 5.20
CA GLY A 185 -37.62 -17.15 5.61
C GLY A 185 -37.54 -15.93 6.50
N LYS A 186 -38.72 -15.40 6.85
CA LYS A 186 -38.91 -14.09 7.47
C LYS A 186 -38.06 -13.84 8.73
N VAL A 187 -37.76 -14.87 9.50
CA VAL A 187 -36.99 -14.77 10.75
C VAL A 187 -35.49 -14.51 10.53
N ASN A 188 -34.99 -14.68 9.30
CA ASN A 188 -33.57 -14.58 8.97
C ASN A 188 -33.17 -13.27 8.29
N GLY A 189 -34.12 -12.35 8.09
CA GLY A 189 -33.85 -11.06 7.50
C GLY A 189 -34.53 -10.83 6.15
N THR A 190 -34.01 -9.88 5.37
CA THR A 190 -34.49 -9.52 4.03
C THR A 190 -33.52 -10.07 2.98
N PRO A 191 -33.94 -11.00 2.11
CA PRO A 191 -33.07 -11.49 1.04
C PRO A 191 -32.61 -10.35 0.13
N ARG A 192 -31.31 -10.27 -0.08
CA ARG A 192 -30.69 -9.28 -1.00
C ARG A 192 -29.38 -9.81 -1.58
N GLU A 193 -28.93 -9.17 -2.64
CA GLU A 193 -27.57 -9.36 -3.13
C GLU A 193 -26.59 -8.72 -2.14
N ASP A 194 -25.53 -9.46 -1.80
CA ASP A 194 -24.39 -9.01 -1.01
C ASP A 194 -23.11 -9.55 -1.66
N GLY A 195 -22.00 -9.41 -0.99
CA GLY A 195 -20.70 -9.96 -1.36
C GLY A 195 -19.68 -9.70 -0.27
N TYR A 196 -18.50 -10.26 -0.47
CA TYR A 196 -17.36 -10.04 0.42
C TYR A 196 -16.23 -9.36 -0.33
N ASP A 197 -15.65 -8.35 0.31
CA ASP A 197 -14.36 -7.81 -0.09
C ASP A 197 -13.25 -8.48 0.73
N ILE A 198 -12.03 -8.55 0.20
CA ILE A 198 -10.89 -8.92 1.04
C ILE A 198 -10.65 -7.81 2.05
N THR A 199 -10.26 -8.14 3.28
CA THR A 199 -10.15 -7.18 4.39
C THR A 199 -9.30 -5.94 4.03
N VAL A 200 -8.22 -6.12 3.28
CA VAL A 200 -7.35 -5.03 2.81
C VAL A 200 -7.97 -4.13 1.73
N ALA A 201 -9.10 -4.53 1.16
CA ALA A 201 -9.90 -3.73 0.24
C ALA A 201 -11.04 -2.97 0.94
N SER A 202 -11.32 -3.27 2.21
CA SER A 202 -12.35 -2.60 2.99
C SER A 202 -12.00 -1.12 3.24
N GLU A 203 -13.02 -0.28 3.32
CA GLU A 203 -12.82 1.13 3.70
C GLU A 203 -12.31 1.27 5.14
N ILE A 204 -12.62 0.31 6.04
CA ILE A 204 -12.10 0.29 7.41
C ILE A 204 -10.58 0.23 7.43
N MET A 205 -9.95 -0.55 6.54
CA MET A 205 -8.49 -0.59 6.41
C MET A 205 -7.92 0.78 6.03
N ALA A 206 -8.54 1.47 5.07
CA ALA A 206 -8.11 2.81 4.66
C ALA A 206 -8.30 3.83 5.79
N VAL A 207 -9.43 3.77 6.49
CA VAL A 207 -9.74 4.62 7.66
C VAL A 207 -8.71 4.44 8.76
N LEU A 208 -8.41 3.20 9.16
CA LEU A 208 -7.39 2.91 10.17
C LEU A 208 -6.02 3.50 9.79
N CYS A 209 -5.62 3.36 8.52
CA CYS A 209 -4.35 3.86 8.04
C CYS A 209 -4.25 5.38 7.95
N LEU A 210 -5.37 6.08 7.81
CA LEU A 210 -5.41 7.54 7.70
C LEU A 210 -5.76 8.25 9.01
N ALA A 211 -6.31 7.54 10.00
CA ALA A 211 -6.66 8.09 11.30
C ALA A 211 -5.42 8.57 12.06
N ALA A 212 -5.53 9.75 12.68
CA ALA A 212 -4.47 10.34 13.49
C ALA A 212 -4.50 9.85 14.95
N ASP A 213 -5.69 9.64 15.50
CA ASP A 213 -5.94 9.18 16.86
C ASP A 213 -7.33 8.53 16.96
N ILE A 214 -7.73 8.16 18.18
CA ILE A 214 -9.03 7.48 18.43
C ILE A 214 -10.23 8.37 18.14
N ASN A 215 -10.12 9.69 18.32
CA ASN A 215 -11.22 10.61 18.05
C ASN A 215 -11.40 10.79 16.54
N ASP A 216 -10.31 11.02 15.80
CA ASP A 216 -10.33 11.07 14.32
C ASP A 216 -10.84 9.73 13.76
N LEU A 217 -10.40 8.58 14.34
CA LEU A 217 -10.94 7.27 13.96
C LEU A 217 -12.46 7.21 14.08
N LYS A 218 -13.01 7.62 15.23
CA LYS A 218 -14.47 7.61 15.45
C LYS A 218 -15.22 8.54 14.50
N GLU A 219 -14.69 9.72 14.23
CA GLU A 219 -15.27 10.67 13.28
C GLU A 219 -15.27 10.13 11.85
N ARG A 220 -14.17 9.50 11.44
CA ARG A 220 -14.07 8.84 10.13
C ARG A 220 -15.04 7.67 10.01
N LEU A 221 -15.11 6.82 11.03
CA LEU A 221 -16.06 5.71 11.06
C LEU A 221 -17.51 6.19 10.97
N ALA A 222 -17.86 7.29 11.65
CA ALA A 222 -19.21 7.85 11.60
C ALA A 222 -19.62 8.30 10.18
N ARG A 223 -18.66 8.74 9.35
CA ARG A 223 -18.92 9.21 7.97
C ARG A 223 -19.04 8.09 6.94
N LEU A 224 -18.71 6.83 7.26
CA LEU A 224 -18.81 5.71 6.31
C LEU A 224 -20.21 5.63 5.71
N VAL A 225 -20.30 5.69 4.39
CA VAL A 225 -21.57 5.55 3.67
C VAL A 225 -21.85 4.06 3.47
N VAL A 226 -22.99 3.59 3.97
CA VAL A 226 -23.38 2.16 3.92
C VAL A 226 -24.41 1.86 2.82
N GLY A 227 -25.08 2.87 2.32
CA GLY A 227 -26.10 2.77 1.28
C GLY A 227 -26.89 4.08 1.17
N TYR A 228 -28.01 4.02 0.49
CA TYR A 228 -28.86 5.19 0.23
C TYR A 228 -30.31 4.89 0.60
N THR A 229 -31.04 5.94 0.99
CA THR A 229 -32.49 5.88 1.22
C THR A 229 -33.24 5.76 -0.11
N TYR A 230 -34.55 5.44 -0.06
CA TYR A 230 -35.43 5.49 -1.23
C TYR A 230 -35.46 6.88 -1.90
N ALA A 231 -35.12 7.94 -1.17
CA ALA A 231 -35.02 9.32 -1.67
C ALA A 231 -33.62 9.64 -2.22
N GLY A 232 -32.68 8.67 -2.25
CA GLY A 232 -31.32 8.86 -2.75
C GLY A 232 -30.37 9.59 -1.79
N GLN A 233 -30.74 9.76 -0.51
CA GLN A 233 -29.86 10.36 0.49
C GLN A 233 -28.90 9.29 1.06
N PRO A 234 -27.59 9.62 1.28
CA PRO A 234 -26.67 8.69 1.88
C PRO A 234 -27.05 8.36 3.32
N VAL A 235 -26.88 7.10 3.69
CA VAL A 235 -26.98 6.63 5.08
C VAL A 235 -25.60 6.26 5.56
N THR A 236 -25.24 6.71 6.75
CA THR A 236 -23.90 6.54 7.31
C THR A 236 -23.87 5.56 8.48
N ALA A 237 -22.68 5.11 8.84
CA ALA A 237 -22.47 4.33 10.07
C ALA A 237 -22.82 5.15 11.32
N GLY A 238 -22.71 6.50 11.26
CA GLY A 238 -23.15 7.41 12.31
C GLY A 238 -24.66 7.41 12.49
N ASP A 239 -25.45 7.35 11.41
CA ASP A 239 -26.92 7.23 11.47
C ASP A 239 -27.34 5.92 12.13
N LEU A 240 -26.56 4.84 11.92
CA LEU A 240 -26.73 3.55 12.59
C LEU A 240 -26.12 3.50 14.00
N LYS A 241 -25.43 4.58 14.45
CA LYS A 241 -24.74 4.67 15.76
C LYS A 241 -23.67 3.57 15.96
N ALA A 242 -23.02 3.12 14.90
CA ALA A 242 -22.07 2.01 14.91
C ALA A 242 -20.65 2.43 15.28
N GLN A 243 -20.26 3.68 15.07
CA GLN A 243 -18.88 4.18 15.16
C GLN A 243 -18.21 3.93 16.51
N GLY A 244 -18.97 3.98 17.60
CA GLY A 244 -18.43 3.74 18.95
C GLY A 244 -17.99 2.29 19.18
N ALA A 245 -18.85 1.34 18.81
CA ALA A 245 -18.57 -0.08 18.92
C ALA A 245 -17.45 -0.51 17.95
N MET A 246 -17.45 0.01 16.72
CA MET A 246 -16.38 -0.20 15.76
C MET A 246 -15.03 0.33 16.28
N ALA A 247 -15.00 1.53 16.84
CA ALA A 247 -13.78 2.09 17.43
C ALA A 247 -13.28 1.27 18.62
N ALA A 248 -14.18 0.72 19.44
CA ALA A 248 -13.81 -0.18 20.53
C ALA A 248 -13.10 -1.45 20.04
N LEU A 249 -13.55 -2.03 18.91
CA LEU A 249 -12.88 -3.16 18.27
C LEU A 249 -11.50 -2.79 17.70
N LEU A 250 -11.34 -1.55 17.24
CA LEU A 250 -10.15 -1.08 16.53
C LEU A 250 -9.12 -0.38 17.43
N LYS A 251 -9.42 -0.16 18.73
CA LYS A 251 -8.57 0.67 19.62
C LYS A 251 -7.11 0.21 19.70
N ASP A 252 -6.89 -1.11 19.76
CA ASP A 252 -5.54 -1.67 19.83
C ASP A 252 -4.91 -1.81 18.43
N ALA A 253 -5.74 -2.06 17.41
CA ALA A 253 -5.29 -2.09 16.02
C ALA A 253 -4.80 -0.70 15.52
N LEU A 254 -5.19 0.40 16.15
CA LEU A 254 -4.73 1.75 15.81
C LEU A 254 -3.26 1.99 16.20
N LYS A 255 -2.71 1.21 17.13
CA LYS A 255 -1.32 1.30 17.59
C LYS A 255 -0.40 0.56 16.59
N PRO A 256 0.67 1.20 16.05
CA PRO A 256 1.60 0.54 15.15
C PRO A 256 2.38 -0.61 15.81
N ASN A 257 2.69 -1.62 15.02
CA ASN A 257 3.45 -2.78 15.44
C ASN A 257 4.95 -2.55 15.23
N LEU A 258 5.75 -2.65 16.30
CA LEU A 258 7.20 -2.56 16.27
C LEU A 258 7.80 -3.97 16.15
N VAL A 259 8.73 -4.11 15.21
CA VAL A 259 9.55 -5.30 14.93
C VAL A 259 10.97 -4.88 14.55
N GLN A 260 11.77 -5.78 13.99
CA GLN A 260 13.15 -5.53 13.59
C GLN A 260 13.46 -6.13 12.23
N THR A 261 14.50 -5.63 11.55
CA THR A 261 15.11 -6.31 10.41
C THR A 261 16.03 -7.44 10.87
N LEU A 262 16.52 -8.26 9.93
CA LEU A 262 17.56 -9.26 10.22
C LEU A 262 18.82 -8.65 10.87
N GLU A 263 19.14 -7.40 10.54
CA GLU A 263 20.28 -6.65 11.09
C GLU A 263 19.87 -5.72 12.26
N HIS A 264 18.70 -5.97 12.86
CA HIS A 264 18.18 -5.29 14.06
C HIS A 264 17.84 -3.80 13.86
N THR A 265 17.60 -3.34 12.65
CA THR A 265 17.02 -2.01 12.43
C THR A 265 15.56 -2.01 12.90
N PRO A 266 15.13 -1.07 13.75
CA PRO A 266 13.74 -0.99 14.16
C PRO A 266 12.81 -0.71 12.99
N ALA A 267 11.69 -1.43 12.94
CA ALA A 267 10.71 -1.31 11.86
C ALA A 267 9.29 -1.32 12.41
N PHE A 268 8.43 -0.45 11.88
CA PHE A 268 6.98 -0.54 12.04
C PHE A 268 6.37 -1.33 10.89
N VAL A 269 5.44 -2.22 11.21
CA VAL A 269 4.59 -2.91 10.23
C VAL A 269 3.15 -2.66 10.64
N HIS A 270 2.39 -1.86 9.86
CA HIS A 270 1.08 -1.42 10.30
C HIS A 270 0.16 -1.02 9.14
N GLY A 271 -0.99 -1.69 9.04
CA GLY A 271 -1.98 -1.52 8.00
C GLY A 271 -1.52 -1.97 6.62
N GLY A 272 -2.45 -2.30 5.74
CA GLY A 272 -2.12 -2.87 4.45
C GLY A 272 -3.14 -2.60 3.34
N PRO A 273 -3.61 -1.35 3.13
CA PRO A 273 -4.61 -1.07 2.10
C PRO A 273 -4.05 -1.36 0.70
N PHE A 274 -4.87 -1.93 -0.18
CA PHE A 274 -4.48 -2.18 -1.56
C PHE A 274 -4.29 -0.88 -2.34
N ALA A 275 -3.22 -0.82 -3.14
CA ALA A 275 -2.86 0.38 -3.90
C ALA A 275 -3.65 0.57 -5.20
N ASN A 276 -4.43 -0.40 -5.65
CA ASN A 276 -5.27 -0.28 -6.85
C ASN A 276 -6.70 0.19 -6.56
N ILE A 277 -7.11 0.26 -5.28
CA ILE A 277 -8.45 0.70 -4.86
C ILE A 277 -8.46 1.60 -3.63
N ALA A 278 -7.31 1.75 -2.96
CA ALA A 278 -7.10 2.62 -1.80
C ALA A 278 -5.71 3.27 -1.93
N HIS A 279 -5.25 3.98 -0.90
CA HIS A 279 -4.01 4.74 -0.97
C HIS A 279 -2.72 3.89 -0.93
N GLY A 280 -2.81 2.59 -0.65
CA GLY A 280 -1.71 1.64 -0.87
C GLY A 280 -0.45 1.82 -0.04
N CYS A 281 -0.55 2.43 1.14
CA CYS A 281 0.56 2.76 2.01
C CYS A 281 0.28 2.32 3.44
N ASN A 282 1.31 2.15 4.26
CA ASN A 282 1.17 1.94 5.69
C ASN A 282 0.50 3.14 6.39
N SER A 283 0.20 3.01 7.68
CA SER A 283 -0.53 4.04 8.42
C SER A 283 0.22 5.38 8.53
N VAL A 284 -0.54 6.44 8.63
CA VAL A 284 -0.04 7.79 8.96
C VAL A 284 0.64 7.78 10.32
N THR A 285 0.05 7.10 11.30
CA THR A 285 0.56 6.99 12.66
C THR A 285 1.95 6.37 12.69
N ALA A 286 2.15 5.20 12.03
CA ALA A 286 3.46 4.57 11.95
C ALA A 286 4.50 5.47 11.28
N THR A 287 4.14 6.15 10.19
CA THR A 287 5.04 7.06 9.48
C THR A 287 5.42 8.27 10.35
N LYS A 288 4.45 8.87 11.06
CA LYS A 288 4.72 10.02 11.96
C LYS A 288 5.59 9.63 13.15
N ILE A 289 5.34 8.47 13.76
CA ILE A 289 6.18 7.98 14.87
C ILE A 289 7.60 7.69 14.36
N ALA A 290 7.75 7.06 13.18
CA ALA A 290 9.05 6.82 12.58
C ALA A 290 9.82 8.12 12.32
N LEU A 291 9.15 9.17 11.85
CA LEU A 291 9.73 10.51 11.65
C LEU A 291 10.15 11.20 12.95
N LYS A 292 9.48 10.92 14.05
CA LYS A 292 9.84 11.46 15.36
C LYS A 292 11.00 10.70 16.03
N LEU A 293 11.10 9.40 15.77
CA LEU A 293 12.11 8.54 16.40
C LEU A 293 13.44 8.57 15.62
N GLY A 294 13.41 8.52 14.29
CA GLY A 294 14.59 8.49 13.44
C GLY A 294 14.96 9.84 12.83
N ASP A 295 16.24 10.01 12.50
CA ASP A 295 16.70 11.12 11.66
C ASP A 295 16.25 10.91 10.21
N TYR A 296 16.01 9.65 9.85
CA TYR A 296 15.47 9.20 8.58
C TYR A 296 14.35 8.20 8.81
N ALA A 297 13.23 8.36 8.11
CA ALA A 297 12.13 7.42 8.06
C ALA A 297 11.94 6.94 6.63
N ILE A 298 12.05 5.62 6.40
CA ILE A 298 11.88 5.00 5.09
C ILE A 298 10.53 4.31 5.06
N THR A 299 9.74 4.59 4.03
CA THR A 299 8.46 3.94 3.79
C THR A 299 8.31 3.57 2.33
N GLU A 300 7.32 2.72 2.02
CA GLU A 300 7.06 2.29 0.64
C GLU A 300 5.63 2.57 0.21
N ALA A 301 5.43 2.65 -1.11
CA ALA A 301 4.10 2.68 -1.73
C ALA A 301 3.88 1.45 -2.61
N GLY A 302 2.66 0.93 -2.62
CA GLY A 302 2.31 -0.29 -3.35
C GLY A 302 2.34 -0.12 -4.87
N PHE A 303 2.63 -1.19 -5.61
CA PHE A 303 2.72 -1.21 -7.08
C PHE A 303 3.74 -0.21 -7.66
N GLY A 304 3.46 0.33 -8.85
CA GLY A 304 4.30 1.32 -9.51
C GLY A 304 4.08 2.74 -9.01
N ALA A 305 5.00 3.62 -9.39
CA ALA A 305 4.95 5.02 -8.96
C ALA A 305 3.74 5.78 -9.53
N ASP A 306 3.21 5.34 -10.65
CA ASP A 306 1.98 5.87 -11.26
C ASP A 306 0.70 5.60 -10.44
N LEU A 307 0.72 4.59 -9.58
CA LEU A 307 -0.40 4.25 -8.69
C LEU A 307 -0.07 4.49 -7.22
N GLY A 308 0.94 3.79 -6.70
CA GLY A 308 1.24 3.82 -5.28
C GLY A 308 1.87 5.13 -4.85
N ALA A 309 2.92 5.59 -5.53
CA ALA A 309 3.55 6.86 -5.17
C ALA A 309 2.62 8.06 -5.44
N GLU A 310 1.85 8.05 -6.52
CA GLU A 310 0.83 9.07 -6.79
C GLU A 310 -0.11 9.20 -5.58
N LYS A 311 -0.71 8.10 -5.10
CA LYS A 311 -1.62 8.12 -3.95
C LYS A 311 -0.93 8.44 -2.62
N PHE A 312 0.31 8.00 -2.45
CA PHE A 312 1.11 8.39 -1.29
C PHE A 312 1.27 9.91 -1.23
N LEU A 313 1.59 10.53 -2.36
CA LEU A 313 1.83 11.96 -2.47
C LEU A 313 0.53 12.76 -2.44
N ASP A 314 -0.43 12.46 -3.33
CA ASP A 314 -1.65 13.25 -3.49
C ASP A 314 -2.73 12.96 -2.44
N ILE A 315 -2.70 11.81 -1.77
CA ILE A 315 -3.67 11.47 -0.71
C ILE A 315 -3.00 11.50 0.66
N LYS A 316 -2.05 10.59 0.94
CA LYS A 316 -1.48 10.44 2.28
C LYS A 316 -0.68 11.65 2.72
N CYS A 317 0.24 12.15 1.89
CA CYS A 317 1.03 13.34 2.21
C CYS A 317 0.16 14.57 2.39
N ARG A 318 -0.83 14.75 1.52
CA ARG A 318 -1.79 15.85 1.61
C ARG A 318 -2.58 15.83 2.92
N MET A 319 -3.18 14.69 3.26
CA MET A 319 -4.01 14.56 4.48
C MET A 319 -3.20 14.64 5.77
N ALA A 320 -1.98 14.11 5.76
CA ALA A 320 -1.16 14.00 6.97
C ALA A 320 -0.15 15.15 7.14
N GLY A 321 -0.06 16.07 6.17
CA GLY A 321 0.94 17.14 6.17
C GLY A 321 2.37 16.64 6.03
N LEU A 322 2.58 15.55 5.29
CA LEU A 322 3.91 14.97 5.08
C LEU A 322 4.57 15.56 3.84
N LYS A 323 5.91 15.69 3.91
CA LYS A 323 6.74 16.13 2.79
C LYS A 323 7.93 15.19 2.63
N PRO A 324 7.99 14.38 1.55
CA PRO A 324 9.15 13.55 1.28
C PRO A 324 10.40 14.38 1.01
N SER A 325 11.56 13.89 1.46
CA SER A 325 12.86 14.49 1.18
C SER A 325 13.46 13.98 -0.12
N CYS A 326 13.26 12.70 -0.42
CA CYS A 326 13.63 12.09 -1.70
C CYS A 326 12.81 10.84 -2.00
N VAL A 327 12.92 10.38 -3.24
CA VAL A 327 12.27 9.16 -3.74
C VAL A 327 13.33 8.19 -4.26
N VAL A 328 13.21 6.93 -3.85
CA VAL A 328 13.96 5.79 -4.41
C VAL A 328 13.05 5.05 -5.37
N LEU A 329 13.37 5.07 -6.64
CA LEU A 329 12.62 4.40 -7.70
C LEU A 329 13.30 3.07 -8.04
N VAL A 330 12.70 1.97 -7.61
CA VAL A 330 13.22 0.62 -7.84
C VAL A 330 12.89 0.16 -9.26
N ALA A 331 13.89 -0.36 -9.95
CA ALA A 331 13.75 -1.01 -11.24
C ALA A 331 14.59 -2.30 -11.30
N THR A 332 14.28 -3.17 -12.25
CA THR A 332 15.10 -4.33 -12.59
C THR A 332 15.33 -4.39 -14.09
N ALA A 333 16.50 -4.86 -14.53
CA ALA A 333 16.76 -5.06 -15.94
C ALA A 333 15.73 -6.03 -16.57
N ARG A 334 15.31 -7.04 -15.79
CA ARG A 334 14.25 -7.99 -16.20
C ARG A 334 12.91 -7.30 -16.48
N ALA A 335 12.48 -6.41 -15.59
CA ALA A 335 11.22 -5.67 -15.76
C ALA A 335 11.28 -4.73 -16.97
N LEU A 336 12.40 -4.07 -17.20
CA LEU A 336 12.60 -3.22 -18.37
C LEU A 336 12.58 -4.03 -19.67
N LYS A 337 13.25 -5.19 -19.73
CA LYS A 337 13.18 -6.11 -20.89
C LYS A 337 11.74 -6.61 -21.12
N TYR A 338 11.01 -6.93 -20.06
CA TYR A 338 9.60 -7.30 -20.15
C TYR A 338 8.75 -6.17 -20.75
N ASN A 339 8.94 -4.93 -20.27
CA ASN A 339 8.32 -3.73 -20.84
C ASN A 339 8.73 -3.47 -22.29
N GLY A 340 9.88 -3.98 -22.73
CA GLY A 340 10.36 -3.98 -24.11
C GLY A 340 9.84 -5.14 -24.97
N GLY A 341 8.96 -5.98 -24.40
CA GLY A 341 8.27 -7.05 -25.14
C GLY A 341 8.87 -8.44 -25.00
N VAL A 342 9.87 -8.65 -24.13
CA VAL A 342 10.46 -9.97 -23.88
C VAL A 342 9.54 -10.81 -22.99
N PRO A 343 9.22 -12.07 -23.36
CA PRO A 343 8.45 -12.98 -22.50
C PRO A 343 9.11 -13.18 -21.14
N LYS A 344 8.29 -13.34 -20.07
CA LYS A 344 8.79 -13.50 -18.69
C LYS A 344 9.90 -14.55 -18.54
N ALA A 345 9.78 -15.69 -19.22
CA ALA A 345 10.74 -16.79 -19.14
C ALA A 345 12.13 -16.44 -19.72
N GLU A 346 12.22 -15.44 -20.59
CA GLU A 346 13.43 -15.06 -21.31
C GLU A 346 14.09 -13.78 -20.75
N THR A 347 13.46 -13.11 -19.79
CA THR A 347 13.97 -11.84 -19.23
C THR A 347 15.30 -11.99 -18.48
N GLY A 348 15.75 -13.22 -18.19
CA GLY A 348 17.06 -13.50 -17.61
C GLY A 348 18.22 -13.43 -18.59
N ASN A 349 17.96 -13.45 -19.91
CA ASN A 349 18.98 -13.36 -20.94
C ASN A 349 19.31 -11.89 -21.26
N GLU A 350 20.57 -11.61 -21.62
CA GLU A 350 20.95 -10.28 -22.12
C GLU A 350 20.16 -9.92 -23.38
N ASN A 351 19.56 -8.73 -23.36
CA ASN A 351 18.87 -8.20 -24.54
C ASN A 351 18.81 -6.65 -24.47
N LEU A 352 19.85 -6.02 -25.00
CA LEU A 352 19.99 -4.55 -25.01
C LEU A 352 18.91 -3.86 -25.84
N GLU A 353 18.47 -4.46 -26.95
CA GLU A 353 17.42 -3.89 -27.79
C GLU A 353 16.07 -3.83 -27.03
N ALA A 354 15.69 -4.92 -26.41
CA ALA A 354 14.46 -4.95 -25.59
C ALA A 354 14.57 -4.06 -24.37
N LEU A 355 15.75 -4.00 -23.73
CA LEU A 355 16.01 -3.11 -22.62
C LEU A 355 15.82 -1.64 -23.05
N GLU A 356 16.36 -1.24 -24.20
CA GLU A 356 16.20 0.13 -24.72
C GLU A 356 14.75 0.46 -25.05
N LYS A 357 14.00 -0.50 -25.61
CA LYS A 357 12.55 -0.34 -25.84
C LYS A 357 11.72 -0.20 -24.56
N GLY A 358 12.14 -0.85 -23.48
CA GLY A 358 11.44 -0.80 -22.20
C GLY A 358 11.84 0.36 -21.29
N LEU A 359 13.02 0.96 -21.50
CA LEU A 359 13.53 2.09 -20.72
C LEU A 359 12.57 3.28 -20.62
N PRO A 360 11.76 3.65 -21.64
CA PRO A 360 10.77 4.71 -21.51
C PRO A 360 9.82 4.54 -20.33
N ASN A 361 9.52 3.32 -19.87
CA ASN A 361 8.73 3.09 -18.66
C ASN A 361 9.40 3.68 -17.43
N LEU A 362 10.69 3.39 -17.23
CA LEU A 362 11.49 3.95 -16.13
C LEU A 362 11.60 5.47 -16.24
N LEU A 363 11.95 5.98 -17.43
CA LEU A 363 12.19 7.40 -17.65
C LEU A 363 10.94 8.25 -17.42
N GLN A 364 9.75 7.74 -17.77
CA GLN A 364 8.48 8.43 -17.47
C GLN A 364 8.22 8.51 -15.97
N HIS A 365 8.50 7.45 -15.20
CA HIS A 365 8.38 7.52 -13.74
C HIS A 365 9.37 8.53 -13.13
N VAL A 366 10.62 8.56 -13.62
CA VAL A 366 11.62 9.55 -13.22
C VAL A 366 11.11 10.97 -13.49
N GLU A 367 10.62 11.21 -14.71
CA GLU A 367 10.06 12.50 -15.13
C GLU A 367 8.91 12.93 -14.22
N ASN A 368 7.95 12.04 -13.96
CA ASN A 368 6.82 12.33 -13.06
C ASN A 368 7.28 12.74 -11.66
N ILE A 369 8.26 12.03 -11.09
CA ILE A 369 8.77 12.32 -9.74
C ILE A 369 9.49 13.67 -9.72
N THR A 370 10.34 13.92 -10.70
CA THR A 370 11.24 15.10 -10.68
C THR A 370 10.56 16.36 -11.19
N THR A 371 9.62 16.27 -12.14
CA THR A 371 8.98 17.43 -12.77
C THR A 371 7.60 17.74 -12.23
N VAL A 372 6.75 16.72 -11.99
CA VAL A 372 5.39 16.92 -11.47
C VAL A 372 5.41 17.12 -9.97
N TYR A 373 6.05 16.21 -9.25
CA TYR A 373 6.14 16.28 -7.78
C TYR A 373 7.33 17.07 -7.28
N LYS A 374 8.30 17.39 -8.14
CA LYS A 374 9.51 18.18 -7.84
C LYS A 374 10.32 17.61 -6.67
N LEU A 375 10.45 16.30 -6.63
CA LEU A 375 11.21 15.60 -5.60
C LEU A 375 12.55 15.09 -6.14
N PRO A 376 13.64 15.19 -5.35
CA PRO A 376 14.88 14.50 -5.66
C PRO A 376 14.64 12.99 -5.81
N CYS A 377 15.29 12.37 -6.80
CA CYS A 377 15.09 10.95 -7.13
C CYS A 377 16.42 10.24 -7.37
N VAL A 378 16.54 9.01 -6.90
CA VAL A 378 17.56 8.04 -7.29
C VAL A 378 16.90 6.78 -7.83
N VAL A 379 17.43 6.23 -8.91
CA VAL A 379 17.02 4.93 -9.43
C VAL A 379 17.83 3.84 -8.73
N ALA A 380 17.16 2.91 -8.06
CA ALA A 380 17.77 1.74 -7.45
C ALA A 380 17.55 0.53 -8.36
N ILE A 381 18.63 -0.01 -8.92
CA ILE A 381 18.55 -1.27 -9.68
C ILE A 381 18.69 -2.44 -8.70
N ASN A 382 17.58 -3.15 -8.49
CA ASN A 382 17.60 -4.42 -7.78
C ASN A 382 18.26 -5.47 -8.69
N ARG A 383 19.56 -5.68 -8.46
CA ARG A 383 20.43 -6.46 -9.35
C ARG A 383 20.20 -7.95 -9.17
N PHE A 384 20.04 -8.64 -10.31
CA PHE A 384 20.05 -10.09 -10.39
C PHE A 384 21.40 -10.62 -10.90
N PRO A 385 21.80 -11.85 -10.52
CA PRO A 385 23.08 -12.43 -10.98
C PRO A 385 23.22 -12.54 -12.50
N THR A 386 22.12 -12.53 -13.24
CA THR A 386 22.08 -12.60 -14.71
C THR A 386 22.17 -11.25 -15.39
N ASP A 387 22.08 -10.14 -14.66
CA ASP A 387 22.18 -8.80 -15.24
C ASP A 387 23.61 -8.52 -15.69
N THR A 388 23.79 -8.09 -16.95
CA THR A 388 25.12 -7.81 -17.51
C THR A 388 25.53 -6.36 -17.28
N GLU A 389 26.84 -6.11 -17.28
CA GLU A 389 27.35 -4.74 -17.14
C GLU A 389 26.90 -3.83 -18.30
N ALA A 390 26.74 -4.39 -19.51
CA ALA A 390 26.23 -3.63 -20.65
C ALA A 390 24.78 -3.16 -20.43
N GLU A 391 23.93 -4.01 -19.88
CA GLU A 391 22.56 -3.64 -19.52
C GLU A 391 22.52 -2.57 -18.42
N LEU A 392 23.33 -2.73 -17.38
CA LEU A 392 23.40 -1.78 -16.27
C LEU A 392 23.93 -0.41 -16.73
N GLU A 393 24.92 -0.39 -17.60
CA GLU A 393 25.48 0.85 -18.13
C GLU A 393 24.49 1.59 -19.02
N LEU A 394 23.75 0.90 -19.88
CA LEU A 394 22.69 1.51 -20.68
C LEU A 394 21.63 2.21 -19.80
N ILE A 395 21.22 1.57 -18.69
CA ILE A 395 20.28 2.18 -17.74
C ILE A 395 20.90 3.45 -17.12
N ARG A 396 22.17 3.39 -16.68
CA ARG A 396 22.87 4.54 -16.08
C ARG A 396 22.96 5.71 -17.05
N GLU A 397 23.36 5.48 -18.30
CA GLU A 397 23.46 6.51 -19.33
C GLU A 397 22.12 7.23 -19.55
N LYS A 398 21.04 6.48 -19.70
CA LYS A 398 19.70 7.05 -19.95
C LYS A 398 19.17 7.85 -18.73
N CYS A 399 19.36 7.35 -17.52
CA CYS A 399 18.97 8.09 -16.30
C CYS A 399 19.83 9.35 -16.10
N LYS A 400 21.14 9.26 -16.35
CA LYS A 400 22.06 10.40 -16.26
C LYS A 400 21.66 11.54 -17.21
N ALA A 401 21.15 11.21 -18.39
CA ALA A 401 20.64 12.21 -19.33
C ALA A 401 19.46 13.03 -18.77
N LEU A 402 18.73 12.49 -17.78
CA LEU A 402 17.68 13.20 -17.02
C LEU A 402 18.19 13.81 -15.71
N GLY A 403 19.50 13.79 -15.46
CA GLY A 403 20.10 14.30 -14.23
C GLY A 403 19.86 13.43 -12.99
N VAL A 404 19.49 12.15 -13.16
CA VAL A 404 19.20 11.22 -12.07
C VAL A 404 20.27 10.15 -11.97
N ASN A 405 20.78 9.95 -10.74
CA ASN A 405 21.77 8.91 -10.46
C ASN A 405 21.12 7.54 -10.35
N VAL A 406 21.92 6.51 -10.67
CA VAL A 406 21.57 5.10 -10.54
C VAL A 406 22.51 4.45 -9.52
N ALA A 407 21.94 3.80 -8.51
CA ALA A 407 22.67 2.98 -7.56
C ALA A 407 22.27 1.51 -7.72
N LEU A 408 23.23 0.60 -7.58
CA LEU A 408 22.94 -0.83 -7.54
C LEU A 408 22.47 -1.22 -6.14
N SER A 409 21.47 -2.09 -6.07
CA SER A 409 20.98 -2.70 -4.84
C SER A 409 21.23 -4.20 -4.91
N GLU A 410 22.14 -4.70 -4.09
CA GLU A 410 22.46 -6.13 -3.96
C GLU A 410 22.00 -6.68 -2.60
N VAL A 411 21.02 -6.04 -2.00
CA VAL A 411 20.58 -6.30 -0.61
C VAL A 411 19.98 -7.69 -0.42
N TRP A 412 19.40 -8.28 -1.47
CA TRP A 412 18.86 -9.63 -1.38
C TRP A 412 19.93 -10.65 -0.98
N GLY A 413 21.12 -10.56 -1.57
CA GLY A 413 22.21 -11.49 -1.30
C GLY A 413 23.19 -11.05 -0.23
N LYS A 414 23.29 -9.73 0.04
CA LYS A 414 24.33 -9.13 0.90
C LYS A 414 23.77 -8.37 2.11
N GLY A 415 22.45 -8.37 2.32
CA GLY A 415 21.84 -7.58 3.38
C GLY A 415 22.17 -6.09 3.26
N GLY A 416 22.33 -5.41 4.39
CA GLY A 416 22.61 -3.98 4.44
C GLY A 416 23.91 -3.58 3.74
N GLU A 417 24.92 -4.46 3.66
CA GLU A 417 26.16 -4.19 2.92
C GLU A 417 25.89 -3.92 1.43
N GLY A 418 24.96 -4.69 0.85
CA GLY A 418 24.52 -4.49 -0.54
C GLY A 418 23.72 -3.21 -0.78
N GLY A 419 23.36 -2.47 0.28
CA GLY A 419 22.62 -1.23 0.24
C GLY A 419 23.45 0.03 0.53
N VAL A 420 24.74 -0.09 0.86
CA VAL A 420 25.57 1.03 1.33
C VAL A 420 25.71 2.14 0.29
N GLU A 421 25.94 1.82 -0.96
CA GLU A 421 26.08 2.85 -2.02
C GLU A 421 24.76 3.58 -2.28
N LEU A 422 23.64 2.85 -2.30
CA LEU A 422 22.31 3.46 -2.36
C LEU A 422 22.05 4.35 -1.14
N ALA A 423 22.44 3.90 0.07
CA ALA A 423 22.30 4.67 1.30
C ALA A 423 23.05 6.00 1.26
N LYS A 424 24.29 6.02 0.77
CA LYS A 424 25.09 7.26 0.61
C LYS A 424 24.39 8.26 -0.32
N GLU A 425 23.88 7.77 -1.45
CA GLU A 425 23.19 8.63 -2.43
C GLU A 425 21.87 9.16 -1.86
N VAL A 426 21.08 8.34 -1.16
CA VAL A 426 19.84 8.75 -0.51
C VAL A 426 20.10 9.81 0.56
N VAL A 427 21.15 9.66 1.39
CA VAL A 427 21.53 10.68 2.38
C VAL A 427 21.90 11.98 1.68
N ARG A 428 22.68 11.92 0.61
CA ARG A 428 23.03 13.12 -0.18
C ARG A 428 21.79 13.83 -0.70
N LEU A 429 20.86 13.10 -1.31
CA LEU A 429 19.60 13.66 -1.86
C LEU A 429 18.70 14.25 -0.78
N CYS A 430 18.68 13.68 0.42
CA CYS A 430 17.88 14.22 1.53
C CYS A 430 18.33 15.60 2.00
N GLU A 431 19.57 16.01 1.69
CA GLU A 431 20.09 17.35 2.00
C GLU A 431 19.81 18.37 0.88
N GLU A 432 19.36 17.92 -0.29
CA GLU A 432 18.96 18.82 -1.37
C GLU A 432 17.63 19.51 -1.03
N PRO A 433 17.49 20.82 -1.34
CA PRO A 433 16.21 21.49 -1.25
C PRO A 433 15.23 20.89 -2.25
N ASN A 434 13.95 20.83 -1.90
CA ASN A 434 12.90 20.46 -2.83
C ASN A 434 11.67 21.35 -2.68
N ASP A 435 10.95 21.52 -3.80
CA ASP A 435 9.71 22.28 -3.90
C ASP A 435 8.52 21.34 -4.08
N PHE A 436 8.43 20.28 -3.27
CA PHE A 436 7.37 19.29 -3.36
C PHE A 436 6.01 19.91 -3.67
N SER A 437 5.37 19.44 -4.71
CA SER A 437 4.05 19.88 -5.16
C SER A 437 3.14 18.69 -5.44
N PHE A 438 1.84 18.90 -5.32
CA PHE A 438 0.83 17.92 -5.67
C PHE A 438 0.55 17.91 -7.17
N SER A 439 0.00 16.82 -7.69
CA SER A 439 -0.36 16.72 -9.11
C SER A 439 -1.60 17.55 -9.47
N TYR A 440 -2.46 17.88 -8.51
CA TYR A 440 -3.65 18.73 -8.66
C TYR A 440 -4.02 19.45 -7.38
N GLU A 441 -4.83 20.50 -7.49
CA GLU A 441 -5.42 21.24 -6.37
C GLU A 441 -6.81 20.70 -6.02
N LEU A 442 -7.23 20.83 -4.74
CA LEU A 442 -8.53 20.32 -4.28
C LEU A 442 -9.72 21.19 -4.72
N ASP A 443 -9.48 22.47 -5.04
CA ASP A 443 -10.53 23.42 -5.39
C ASP A 443 -11.10 23.25 -6.81
N CYS A 444 -10.47 22.42 -7.64
CA CYS A 444 -10.99 22.10 -8.96
C CYS A 444 -12.07 20.98 -8.88
N THR A 445 -12.79 20.80 -10.00
CA THR A 445 -13.85 19.81 -10.11
C THR A 445 -13.30 18.37 -10.06
N ILE A 446 -14.17 17.39 -9.78
CA ILE A 446 -13.82 15.95 -9.80
C ILE A 446 -13.18 15.58 -11.15
N LYS A 447 -13.75 16.05 -12.25
CA LYS A 447 -13.21 15.76 -13.60
C LYS A 447 -11.82 16.34 -13.80
N GLU A 448 -11.60 17.60 -13.44
CA GLU A 448 -10.30 18.26 -13.58
C GLU A 448 -9.21 17.56 -12.75
N LYS A 449 -9.52 17.06 -11.54
CA LYS A 449 -8.60 16.26 -10.74
C LYS A 449 -8.21 14.96 -11.44
N ILE A 450 -9.19 14.22 -11.95
CA ILE A 450 -8.98 12.96 -12.70
C ILE A 450 -8.18 13.23 -13.97
N GLU A 451 -8.49 14.29 -14.71
CA GLU A 451 -7.75 14.68 -15.91
C GLU A 451 -6.31 15.10 -15.59
N ALA A 452 -6.09 15.79 -14.49
CA ALA A 452 -4.74 16.17 -14.06
C ALA A 452 -3.88 14.91 -13.81
N ILE A 453 -4.39 13.92 -13.09
CA ILE A 453 -3.69 12.64 -12.88
C ILE A 453 -3.45 11.94 -14.23
N ALA A 454 -4.48 11.80 -15.06
CA ALA A 454 -4.38 11.10 -16.34
C ALA A 454 -3.34 11.74 -17.28
N LYS A 455 -3.36 13.07 -17.40
CA LYS A 455 -2.45 13.81 -18.30
C LYS A 455 -1.04 13.93 -17.75
N ARG A 456 -0.90 14.26 -16.45
CA ARG A 456 0.42 14.58 -15.84
C ARG A 456 1.19 13.33 -15.42
N ILE A 457 0.48 12.27 -14.95
CA ILE A 457 1.11 11.06 -14.42
C ILE A 457 1.09 9.91 -15.43
N TYR A 458 -0.07 9.70 -16.11
CA TYR A 458 -0.19 8.61 -17.10
C TYR A 458 0.22 9.03 -18.50
N HIS A 459 0.31 10.33 -18.78
CA HIS A 459 0.56 10.93 -20.10
C HIS A 459 -0.52 10.54 -21.12
N ALA A 460 -1.77 10.40 -20.66
CA ALA A 460 -2.94 10.22 -21.51
C ALA A 460 -3.29 11.52 -22.24
N ASP A 461 -3.92 11.40 -23.41
CA ASP A 461 -4.42 12.55 -24.17
C ASP A 461 -5.65 13.17 -23.48
N GLY A 462 -6.44 12.36 -22.77
CA GLY A 462 -7.61 12.81 -22.04
C GLY A 462 -8.30 11.70 -21.26
N VAL A 463 -9.50 12.02 -20.76
CA VAL A 463 -10.36 11.10 -20.00
C VAL A 463 -11.74 11.04 -20.63
N THR A 464 -12.25 9.83 -20.75
CA THR A 464 -13.64 9.57 -21.17
C THR A 464 -14.43 9.12 -19.93
N PHE A 465 -15.61 9.70 -19.72
CA PHE A 465 -16.51 9.31 -18.65
C PHE A 465 -17.73 8.60 -19.24
N THR A 466 -18.09 7.42 -18.72
CA THR A 466 -19.34 6.78 -19.10
C THR A 466 -20.55 7.58 -18.57
N ALA A 467 -21.73 7.37 -19.14
CA ALA A 467 -22.95 8.03 -18.67
C ALA A 467 -23.20 7.77 -17.16
N ASN A 468 -22.89 6.57 -16.67
CA ASN A 468 -22.97 6.25 -15.25
C ASN A 468 -21.99 7.06 -14.41
N ALA A 469 -20.74 7.17 -14.83
CA ALA A 469 -19.74 7.99 -14.13
C ALA A 469 -20.13 9.48 -14.12
N GLU A 470 -20.67 10.00 -15.22
CA GLU A 470 -21.20 11.39 -15.28
C GLU A 470 -22.29 11.64 -14.26
N ASN A 471 -23.26 10.73 -14.15
CA ASN A 471 -24.36 10.84 -13.18
C ASN A 471 -23.82 10.76 -11.74
N GLN A 472 -22.87 9.89 -11.48
CA GLN A 472 -22.24 9.76 -10.17
C GLN A 472 -21.44 11.01 -9.79
N ILE A 473 -20.69 11.60 -10.72
CA ILE A 473 -19.96 12.87 -10.51
C ILE A 473 -20.95 13.97 -10.10
N LYS A 474 -22.06 14.09 -10.83
CA LYS A 474 -23.09 15.06 -10.50
C LYS A 474 -23.62 14.83 -9.07
N THR A 475 -24.04 13.61 -8.76
CA THR A 475 -24.59 13.26 -7.45
C THR A 475 -23.59 13.55 -6.31
N LEU A 476 -22.31 13.16 -6.48
CA LEU A 476 -21.27 13.38 -5.48
C LEU A 476 -20.94 14.87 -5.30
N THR A 477 -21.01 15.66 -6.37
CA THR A 477 -20.88 17.12 -6.32
C THR A 477 -22.04 17.75 -5.56
N ASP A 478 -23.27 17.35 -5.87
CA ASP A 478 -24.49 17.85 -5.23
C ASP A 478 -24.52 17.51 -3.71
N LEU A 479 -23.89 16.38 -3.32
CA LEU A 479 -23.72 15.95 -1.93
C LEU A 479 -22.53 16.59 -1.21
N GLY A 480 -21.72 17.43 -1.90
CA GLY A 480 -20.60 18.16 -1.30
C GLY A 480 -19.31 17.36 -1.16
N TYR A 481 -19.15 16.26 -1.90
CA TYR A 481 -17.91 15.44 -1.89
C TYR A 481 -16.87 15.89 -2.93
N ASP A 482 -17.14 16.95 -3.68
CA ASP A 482 -16.29 17.44 -4.77
C ASP A 482 -14.92 17.94 -4.33
N LYS A 483 -14.71 18.25 -3.04
CA LYS A 483 -13.40 18.70 -2.50
C LYS A 483 -12.47 17.55 -2.08
N MET A 484 -12.93 16.31 -2.13
CA MET A 484 -12.10 15.16 -1.80
C MET A 484 -11.02 14.89 -2.86
N PRO A 485 -9.83 14.38 -2.46
CA PRO A 485 -8.84 13.88 -3.41
C PRO A 485 -9.34 12.64 -4.15
N ILE A 486 -8.67 12.31 -5.24
CA ILE A 486 -9.01 11.20 -6.13
C ILE A 486 -8.09 10.01 -5.89
N CYS A 487 -8.68 8.83 -5.72
CA CYS A 487 -8.00 7.54 -5.75
C CYS A 487 -8.31 6.86 -7.08
N MET A 488 -7.37 6.88 -8.01
CA MET A 488 -7.52 6.18 -9.30
C MET A 488 -7.40 4.67 -9.12
N ALA A 489 -8.45 3.94 -9.47
CA ALA A 489 -8.48 2.48 -9.46
C ALA A 489 -8.33 1.97 -10.89
N LYS A 490 -7.11 1.55 -11.26
CA LYS A 490 -6.76 1.03 -12.58
C LYS A 490 -5.84 -0.19 -12.49
N THR A 491 -5.54 -0.82 -13.62
CA THR A 491 -4.53 -1.86 -13.69
C THR A 491 -3.15 -1.34 -13.21
N GLN A 492 -2.43 -2.15 -12.49
CA GLN A 492 -1.07 -1.82 -12.02
C GLN A 492 0.02 -2.07 -13.08
N TYR A 493 -0.30 -2.75 -14.17
CA TYR A 493 0.69 -3.25 -15.13
C TYR A 493 1.02 -2.27 -16.27
N SER A 494 0.31 -1.17 -16.37
CA SER A 494 0.48 -0.19 -17.45
C SER A 494 0.17 1.22 -16.94
N PHE A 495 0.71 2.25 -17.57
CA PHE A 495 0.24 3.62 -17.40
C PHE A 495 -1.22 3.81 -17.88
N THR A 496 -1.69 2.97 -18.81
CA THR A 496 -3.07 3.02 -19.32
C THR A 496 -4.04 2.21 -18.43
N ASP A 497 -5.30 2.19 -18.80
CA ASP A 497 -6.31 1.28 -18.25
C ASP A 497 -6.36 -0.09 -18.97
N ASP A 498 -5.47 -0.31 -19.94
CA ASP A 498 -5.25 -1.57 -20.64
C ASP A 498 -3.92 -2.21 -20.23
N GLN A 499 -3.98 -3.31 -19.49
CA GLN A 499 -2.80 -4.00 -18.97
C GLN A 499 -1.87 -4.59 -20.05
N THR A 500 -2.32 -4.69 -21.30
CA THR A 500 -1.52 -5.23 -22.41
C THR A 500 -0.58 -4.20 -23.03
N LYS A 501 -0.81 -2.91 -22.76
CA LYS A 501 0.01 -1.81 -23.26
C LYS A 501 1.18 -1.54 -22.33
N LEU A 502 2.31 -2.17 -22.62
CA LEU A 502 3.55 -2.07 -21.84
C LEU A 502 4.39 -0.84 -22.22
N GLY A 503 5.47 -0.59 -21.47
CA GLY A 503 6.39 0.51 -21.70
C GLY A 503 5.83 1.87 -21.29
N ALA A 504 5.93 2.86 -22.16
CA ALA A 504 5.38 4.21 -21.95
C ALA A 504 4.45 4.58 -23.11
N PRO A 505 3.24 4.01 -23.17
CA PRO A 505 2.30 4.25 -24.27
C PRO A 505 1.89 5.72 -24.38
N ARG A 506 1.54 6.14 -25.59
CA ARG A 506 1.04 7.47 -25.94
C ARG A 506 -0.20 7.33 -26.84
N GLY A 507 -0.95 8.41 -27.02
CA GLY A 507 -2.11 8.42 -27.91
C GLY A 507 -3.29 7.61 -27.35
N PHE A 508 -3.58 7.70 -26.05
CA PHE A 508 -4.66 6.97 -25.41
C PHE A 508 -5.46 7.85 -24.46
N ASN A 509 -6.69 7.45 -24.20
CA ASN A 509 -7.55 8.02 -23.17
C ASN A 509 -7.75 7.01 -22.04
N ILE A 510 -7.92 7.52 -20.82
CA ILE A 510 -8.40 6.74 -19.67
C ILE A 510 -9.92 6.76 -19.68
N THR A 511 -10.55 5.60 -19.48
CA THR A 511 -12.01 5.50 -19.40
C THR A 511 -12.47 5.29 -17.97
N VAL A 512 -13.09 6.30 -17.35
CA VAL A 512 -13.70 6.19 -16.03
C VAL A 512 -15.12 5.64 -16.17
N ARG A 513 -15.38 4.48 -15.55
CA ARG A 513 -16.65 3.75 -15.65
C ARG A 513 -17.57 4.00 -14.46
N ASN A 514 -17.01 4.14 -13.28
CA ASN A 514 -17.72 4.39 -12.02
C ASN A 514 -16.91 5.32 -11.13
N ILE A 515 -17.60 6.08 -10.28
CA ILE A 515 -17.00 6.84 -9.19
C ILE A 515 -17.82 6.57 -7.94
N LYS A 516 -17.13 6.25 -6.84
CA LYS A 516 -17.76 6.05 -5.54
C LYS A 516 -17.04 6.86 -4.46
N VAL A 517 -17.77 7.19 -3.42
CA VAL A 517 -17.21 7.87 -2.25
C VAL A 517 -16.72 6.85 -1.23
N SER A 518 -15.51 7.09 -0.70
CA SER A 518 -14.99 6.52 0.53
C SER A 518 -14.94 7.63 1.57
N ALA A 519 -16.12 7.96 2.13
CA ALA A 519 -16.33 9.17 2.93
C ALA A 519 -15.60 9.13 4.28
N GLY A 520 -15.45 7.97 4.88
CA GLY A 520 -14.66 7.78 6.10
C GLY A 520 -13.18 7.94 5.85
N ALA A 521 -12.67 7.35 4.78
CA ALA A 521 -11.27 7.52 4.35
C ALA A 521 -11.02 8.95 3.84
N GLY A 522 -12.02 9.60 3.24
CA GLY A 522 -11.94 10.99 2.79
C GLY A 522 -11.42 11.15 1.37
N PHE A 523 -11.69 10.21 0.47
CA PHE A 523 -11.36 10.30 -0.96
C PHE A 523 -12.46 9.72 -1.86
N LEU A 524 -12.43 10.08 -3.13
CA LEU A 524 -13.27 9.50 -4.17
C LEU A 524 -12.49 8.43 -4.93
N VAL A 525 -13.12 7.29 -5.20
CA VAL A 525 -12.51 6.19 -5.99
C VAL A 525 -13.04 6.23 -7.40
N ALA A 526 -12.18 6.55 -8.36
CA ALA A 526 -12.48 6.54 -9.80
C ALA A 526 -12.05 5.21 -10.42
N LEU A 527 -13.03 4.40 -10.84
CA LEU A 527 -12.80 3.05 -11.38
C LEU A 527 -12.74 3.10 -12.90
N THR A 528 -11.62 2.63 -13.47
CA THR A 528 -11.37 2.62 -14.93
C THR A 528 -11.71 1.28 -15.58
N GLY A 529 -11.88 0.21 -14.79
CA GLY A 529 -12.15 -1.14 -15.28
C GLY A 529 -12.79 -2.01 -14.20
N GLY A 530 -12.84 -3.30 -14.44
CA GLY A 530 -13.26 -4.30 -13.47
C GLY A 530 -12.19 -4.48 -12.38
N ILE A 531 -12.13 -3.59 -11.43
CA ILE A 531 -11.21 -3.71 -10.29
C ILE A 531 -11.75 -4.71 -9.30
N MET A 532 -10.93 -5.68 -8.97
CA MET A 532 -11.33 -6.83 -8.18
C MET A 532 -11.03 -6.58 -6.70
N THR A 533 -12.07 -6.49 -5.89
CA THR A 533 -12.00 -6.29 -4.43
C THR A 533 -12.00 -7.62 -3.66
N MET A 534 -12.21 -8.74 -4.36
CA MET A 534 -12.08 -10.10 -3.84
C MET A 534 -11.28 -10.95 -4.84
N PRO A 535 -9.95 -11.08 -4.66
CA PRO A 535 -9.12 -11.97 -5.47
C PRO A 535 -9.54 -13.43 -5.33
N GLY A 536 -9.21 -14.24 -6.31
CA GLY A 536 -9.37 -15.69 -6.22
C GLY A 536 -8.04 -16.39 -6.02
N LEU A 537 -8.05 -17.57 -5.43
CA LEU A 537 -6.89 -18.45 -5.39
C LEU A 537 -6.48 -18.84 -6.83
N PRO A 538 -5.17 -18.96 -7.13
CA PRO A 538 -4.69 -19.45 -8.42
C PRO A 538 -4.93 -20.96 -8.58
N LYS A 539 -4.60 -21.50 -9.76
CA LYS A 539 -4.73 -22.93 -10.03
C LYS A 539 -3.92 -23.79 -9.05
N VAL A 540 -2.74 -23.33 -8.66
CA VAL A 540 -1.86 -23.94 -7.65
C VAL A 540 -1.55 -22.86 -6.62
N PRO A 541 -2.32 -22.80 -5.51
CA PRO A 541 -2.10 -21.80 -4.48
C PRO A 541 -0.86 -22.11 -3.63
N ALA A 542 -0.25 -21.08 -3.05
CA ALA A 542 0.88 -21.22 -2.12
C ALA A 542 0.51 -22.10 -0.92
N ALA A 543 -0.76 -22.13 -0.53
CA ALA A 543 -1.32 -22.96 0.52
C ALA A 543 -0.99 -24.46 0.37
N GLU A 544 -0.80 -24.97 -0.86
CA GLU A 544 -0.44 -26.38 -1.09
C GLU A 544 0.99 -26.74 -0.64
N ARG A 545 1.85 -25.72 -0.42
CA ARG A 545 3.26 -25.91 -0.04
C ARG A 545 3.53 -25.52 1.41
N ILE A 546 2.63 -24.76 2.02
CA ILE A 546 2.79 -24.30 3.41
C ILE A 546 2.41 -25.47 4.33
N ASP A 547 3.32 -25.80 5.24
CA ASP A 547 3.11 -26.88 6.21
C ASP A 547 3.72 -26.53 7.57
N VAL A 548 3.34 -27.26 8.60
CA VAL A 548 3.86 -27.13 9.95
C VAL A 548 4.21 -28.51 10.52
N ASP A 549 5.43 -28.68 11.00
CA ASP A 549 5.87 -29.93 11.58
C ASP A 549 5.39 -30.15 13.04
N ALA A 550 5.69 -31.32 13.60
CA ALA A 550 5.31 -31.66 14.97
C ALA A 550 5.93 -30.77 16.06
N THR A 551 6.94 -29.98 15.72
CA THR A 551 7.58 -29.01 16.63
C THR A 551 6.97 -27.61 16.52
N GLY A 552 6.06 -27.41 15.58
CA GLY A 552 5.46 -26.12 15.27
C GLY A 552 6.28 -25.28 14.28
N LYS A 553 7.35 -25.83 13.69
CA LYS A 553 8.16 -25.15 12.68
C LYS A 553 7.44 -25.12 11.34
N ILE A 554 7.29 -23.92 10.76
CA ILE A 554 6.63 -23.70 9.48
C ILE A 554 7.60 -23.90 8.32
N SER A 555 7.12 -24.46 7.23
CA SER A 555 7.84 -24.58 5.96
C SER A 555 6.97 -24.09 4.80
N GLY A 556 7.59 -23.79 3.65
CA GLY A 556 6.87 -23.38 2.43
C GLY A 556 6.27 -21.97 2.46
N LEU A 557 6.52 -21.20 3.50
CA LEU A 557 6.11 -19.79 3.62
C LEU A 557 7.19 -18.90 2.97
N PHE A 558 7.41 -19.06 1.65
CA PHE A 558 8.39 -18.39 0.78
C PHE A 558 9.86 -18.80 0.91
#